data_a145759591df957136c42892702c5683
#
_entry.id   a145759591df957136c42892702c5683
#
_cell.length_a   1.000
_cell.length_b   1.000
_cell.length_c   1.000
_cell.angle_alpha   90.00
_cell.angle_beta   90.00
_cell.angle_gamma   90.00
#
_symmetry.space_group_name_H-M   'P 1'
#
loop_
_entity.id
_entity.type
_entity.pdbx_description
1 polymer ?
#
loop_
_entity_poly.entity_id
_entity_poly.type
_entity_poly.pdbx_seq_one_letter_code
_entity_poly.pdbx_strand_id
1 'polypeptide(L)'
;MPLKIVSAVLMAAAILIGMPRVAGALDPRWPPGPYKYVVIEQELKDALIEFGRNINVPVKVSDEVKGKLRGDLGAGSAEDFFKRLTSGHGLVWYFDGSVLHVNSASELRTEVIDLGRILPTDVVSKLTKLGIADPRYPIRTTPGSGLISVSGPPPYIVLVRQTLIAMARQVPQGEDTRVRVFRGSSG
;
A
#
# COMPACT_ATOMS: atom_id res chain seq x y z
N MET A 1 -30.61 34.83 -57.20
CA MET A 1 -29.52 33.83 -57.00
C MET A 1 -29.24 33.74 -55.49
N PRO A 2 -29.60 32.70 -54.81
CA PRO A 2 -29.33 32.55 -53.39
C PRO A 2 -28.03 31.78 -53.16
N LEU A 3 -27.17 32.37 -52.37
CA LEU A 3 -25.92 31.82 -51.93
C LEU A 3 -26.15 30.76 -50.82
N LYS A 4 -25.73 29.54 -51.10
CA LYS A 4 -25.83 28.40 -50.17
C LYS A 4 -24.69 28.49 -49.15
N ILE A 5 -25.04 28.75 -47.89
CA ILE A 5 -24.14 28.65 -46.74
C ILE A 5 -24.07 27.21 -46.30
N VAL A 6 -22.92 26.57 -46.53
CA VAL A 6 -22.62 25.23 -46.05
C VAL A 6 -22.05 25.36 -44.62
N SER A 7 -22.89 24.99 -43.60
CA SER A 7 -22.44 24.90 -42.23
C SER A 7 -21.61 23.63 -42.03
N ALA A 8 -20.32 23.77 -41.85
CA ALA A 8 -19.44 22.69 -41.41
C ALA A 8 -19.56 22.53 -39.89
N VAL A 9 -20.23 21.45 -39.42
CA VAL A 9 -20.27 21.04 -38.03
C VAL A 9 -18.94 20.35 -37.71
N LEU A 10 -18.07 21.04 -36.99
CA LEU A 10 -16.84 20.43 -36.42
C LEU A 10 -17.23 19.63 -35.20
N MET A 11 -17.23 18.29 -35.32
CA MET A 11 -17.44 17.34 -34.26
C MET A 11 -16.12 17.18 -33.49
N ALA A 12 -15.93 17.92 -32.39
CA ALA A 12 -14.80 17.75 -31.51
C ALA A 12 -14.97 16.49 -30.68
N ALA A 13 -14.33 15.40 -31.13
CA ALA A 13 -14.22 14.18 -30.32
C ALA A 13 -13.25 14.43 -29.17
N ALA A 14 -13.79 14.63 -27.96
CA ALA A 14 -13.00 14.68 -26.73
C ALA A 14 -12.44 13.29 -26.46
N ILE A 15 -11.17 13.06 -26.81
CA ILE A 15 -10.42 11.87 -26.40
C ILE A 15 -10.16 12.01 -24.91
N LEU A 16 -10.96 11.34 -24.08
CA LEU A 16 -10.67 11.11 -22.66
C LEU A 16 -9.45 10.18 -22.60
N ILE A 17 -8.26 10.78 -22.55
CA ILE A 17 -7.03 10.07 -22.24
C ILE A 17 -7.16 9.65 -20.77
N GLY A 18 -7.57 8.42 -20.55
CA GLY A 18 -7.53 7.79 -19.24
C GLY A 18 -6.09 7.75 -18.77
N MET A 19 -5.72 8.64 -17.85
CA MET A 19 -4.42 8.57 -17.18
C MET A 19 -4.30 7.19 -16.52
N PRO A 20 -3.19 6.44 -16.76
CA PRO A 20 -2.97 5.20 -16.04
C PRO A 20 -2.92 5.55 -14.55
N ARG A 21 -3.86 4.99 -13.79
CA ARG A 21 -3.74 5.00 -12.33
C ARG A 21 -2.49 4.20 -12.01
N VAL A 22 -1.46 4.89 -11.57
CA VAL A 22 -0.31 4.25 -10.93
C VAL A 22 -0.91 3.43 -9.79
N ALA A 23 -0.75 2.11 -9.82
CA ALA A 23 -1.11 1.25 -8.71
C ALA A 23 -0.21 1.64 -7.54
N GLY A 24 -0.68 2.60 -6.76
CA GLY A 24 -0.07 3.02 -5.51
C GLY A 24 -0.56 2.11 -4.37
N ALA A 25 -0.01 2.33 -3.20
CA ALA A 25 -0.52 1.75 -1.96
C ALA A 25 -2.05 1.81 -1.91
N LEU A 26 -2.66 0.78 -1.37
CA LEU A 26 -4.10 0.80 -1.14
C LEU A 26 -4.40 1.92 -0.15
N ASP A 27 -5.21 2.88 -0.58
CA ASP A 27 -5.78 3.89 0.31
C ASP A 27 -7.17 3.44 0.78
N PRO A 28 -7.55 3.75 2.01
CA PRO A 28 -8.92 3.56 2.45
C PRO A 28 -9.87 4.31 1.51
N ARG A 29 -11.07 3.78 1.32
CA ARG A 29 -12.11 4.52 0.60
C ARG A 29 -12.61 5.64 1.50
N TRP A 30 -12.02 6.81 1.34
CA TRP A 30 -12.41 7.98 2.09
C TRP A 30 -13.85 8.39 1.74
N PRO A 31 -14.72 8.60 2.74
CA PRO A 31 -16.08 9.09 2.47
C PRO A 31 -16.01 10.47 1.83
N PRO A 32 -16.87 10.76 0.84
CA PRO A 32 -16.97 12.08 0.24
C PRO A 32 -17.60 13.10 1.20
N GLY A 33 -17.27 14.37 1.01
CA GLY A 33 -17.86 15.48 1.75
C GLY A 33 -17.08 15.91 2.99
N PRO A 34 -17.62 16.91 3.69
CA PRO A 34 -16.96 17.48 4.86
C PRO A 34 -17.05 16.53 6.06
N TYR A 35 -15.93 16.36 6.73
CA TYR A 35 -15.81 15.61 7.98
C TYR A 35 -15.72 16.59 9.14
N LYS A 36 -16.69 16.52 10.04
CA LYS A 36 -16.71 17.37 11.24
C LYS A 36 -16.42 16.52 12.46
N TYR A 37 -15.36 16.87 13.17
CA TYR A 37 -14.96 16.22 14.40
C TYR A 37 -14.46 17.27 15.38
N VAL A 38 -15.20 17.45 16.46
CA VAL A 38 -14.87 18.42 17.51
C VAL A 38 -14.58 17.66 18.78
N VAL A 39 -13.41 17.93 19.37
CA VAL A 39 -12.95 17.27 20.59
C VAL A 39 -12.60 18.30 21.64
N ILE A 40 -13.11 18.12 22.85
CA ILE A 40 -12.68 18.93 24.00
C ILE A 40 -11.31 18.43 24.48
N GLU A 41 -11.24 17.15 24.79
CA GLU A 41 -10.01 16.42 25.11
C GLU A 41 -10.28 14.90 24.97
N GLN A 42 -9.48 14.18 24.19
CA GLN A 42 -9.65 12.76 23.97
C GLN A 42 -8.26 12.09 23.82
N GLU A 43 -8.12 10.85 24.28
CA GLU A 43 -6.93 10.07 24.00
C GLU A 43 -6.79 9.84 22.49
N LEU A 44 -5.57 10.02 21.98
CA LEU A 44 -5.29 9.94 20.55
C LEU A 44 -5.66 8.56 19.95
N LYS A 45 -5.44 7.50 20.71
CA LYS A 45 -5.82 6.13 20.34
C LYS A 45 -7.34 5.99 20.15
N ASP A 46 -8.12 6.55 21.08
CA ASP A 46 -9.59 6.48 21.04
C ASP A 46 -10.13 7.31 19.88
N ALA A 47 -9.57 8.51 19.65
CA ALA A 47 -9.93 9.35 18.51
C ALA A 47 -9.71 8.65 17.17
N LEU A 48 -8.58 7.92 17.01
CA LEU A 48 -8.28 7.14 15.82
C LEU A 48 -9.24 5.96 15.62
N ILE A 49 -9.60 5.25 16.71
CA ILE A 49 -10.57 4.15 16.65
C ILE A 49 -11.96 4.67 16.29
N GLU A 50 -12.37 5.80 16.88
CA GLU A 50 -13.65 6.43 16.58
C GLU A 50 -13.70 6.97 15.14
N PHE A 51 -12.60 7.57 14.69
CA PHE A 51 -12.47 7.96 13.29
C PHE A 51 -12.70 6.77 12.35
N GLY A 52 -12.08 5.62 12.63
CA GLY A 52 -12.28 4.41 11.86
C GLY A 52 -13.74 3.94 11.81
N ARG A 53 -14.45 4.03 12.95
CA ARG A 53 -15.88 3.72 13.01
C ARG A 53 -16.70 4.66 12.13
N ASN A 54 -16.39 5.95 12.17
CA ASN A 54 -17.11 6.97 11.41
C ASN A 54 -16.94 6.83 9.89
N ILE A 55 -15.78 6.31 9.44
CA ILE A 55 -15.52 6.06 8.01
C ILE A 55 -15.79 4.62 7.60
N ASN A 56 -16.27 3.78 8.53
CA ASN A 56 -16.51 2.35 8.31
C ASN A 56 -15.27 1.57 7.85
N VAL A 57 -14.11 1.91 8.41
CA VAL A 57 -12.82 1.23 8.20
C VAL A 57 -12.26 0.82 9.55
N PRO A 58 -12.01 -0.46 9.81
CA PRO A 58 -11.34 -0.90 11.03
C PRO A 58 -9.99 -0.23 11.19
N VAL A 59 -9.70 0.32 12.37
CA VAL A 59 -8.39 0.93 12.69
C VAL A 59 -7.72 0.13 13.79
N LYS A 60 -6.47 -0.25 13.55
CA LYS A 60 -5.60 -0.87 14.54
C LYS A 60 -4.51 0.11 14.92
N VAL A 61 -4.51 0.54 16.17
CA VAL A 61 -3.56 1.51 16.70
C VAL A 61 -2.54 0.80 17.57
N SER A 62 -1.26 1.09 17.34
CA SER A 62 -0.16 0.57 18.15
C SER A 62 -0.24 1.08 19.59
N ASP A 63 0.29 0.29 20.54
CA ASP A 63 0.38 0.69 21.94
C ASP A 63 1.41 1.82 22.18
N GLU A 64 2.30 2.06 21.22
CA GLU A 64 3.25 3.18 21.25
C GLU A 64 2.62 4.52 20.82
N VAL A 65 1.41 4.52 20.31
CA VAL A 65 0.64 5.74 20.01
C VAL A 65 0.08 6.29 21.32
N LYS A 66 0.60 7.42 21.75
CA LYS A 66 0.25 8.08 23.01
C LYS A 66 -0.02 9.57 22.76
N GLY A 67 -0.75 10.17 23.66
CA GLY A 67 -1.06 11.60 23.63
C GLY A 67 -2.55 11.87 23.58
N LYS A 68 -2.88 13.14 23.57
CA LYS A 68 -4.27 13.63 23.61
C LYS A 68 -4.54 14.55 22.42
N LEU A 69 -5.70 14.37 21.85
CA LEU A 69 -6.26 15.28 20.87
C LEU A 69 -7.05 16.36 21.59
N ARG A 70 -6.77 17.63 21.26
CA ARG A 70 -7.47 18.79 21.81
C ARG A 70 -7.87 19.75 20.70
N GLY A 71 -9.07 20.31 20.83
CA GLY A 71 -9.56 21.37 19.95
C GLY A 71 -10.10 20.85 18.61
N ASP A 72 -10.20 21.78 17.67
CA ASP A 72 -10.70 21.53 16.32
C ASP A 72 -9.53 21.37 15.36
N LEU A 73 -9.48 20.27 14.63
CA LEU A 73 -8.49 20.04 13.57
C LEU A 73 -8.85 20.78 12.26
N GLY A 74 -9.86 21.62 12.29
CA GLY A 74 -10.30 22.40 11.14
C GLY A 74 -11.20 21.63 10.17
N ALA A 75 -11.87 22.40 9.32
CA ALA A 75 -12.75 21.86 8.28
C ALA A 75 -11.95 21.14 7.18
N GLY A 76 -12.55 20.15 6.55
CA GLY A 76 -11.98 19.40 5.44
C GLY A 76 -12.66 18.06 5.24
N SER A 77 -12.12 17.25 4.36
CA SER A 77 -12.53 15.86 4.16
C SER A 77 -12.07 14.95 5.30
N ALA A 78 -12.57 13.72 5.35
CA ALA A 78 -12.08 12.70 6.29
C ALA A 78 -10.58 12.41 6.07
N GLU A 79 -10.13 12.43 4.83
CA GLU A 79 -8.72 12.27 4.48
C GLU A 79 -7.87 13.42 5.03
N ASP A 80 -8.32 14.67 4.88
CA ASP A 80 -7.60 15.84 5.39
C ASP A 80 -7.51 15.81 6.92
N PHE A 81 -8.62 15.46 7.58
CA PHE A 81 -8.66 15.28 9.03
C PHE A 81 -7.63 14.25 9.48
N PHE A 82 -7.63 13.07 8.85
CA PHE A 82 -6.72 11.98 9.19
C PHE A 82 -5.26 12.37 8.93
N LYS A 83 -4.95 13.03 7.82
CA LYS A 83 -3.62 13.53 7.51
C LYS A 83 -3.12 14.54 8.56
N ARG A 84 -3.96 15.51 8.96
CA ARG A 84 -3.60 16.48 10.02
C ARG A 84 -3.39 15.79 11.35
N LEU A 85 -4.26 14.84 11.71
CA LEU A 85 -4.16 14.08 12.94
C LEU A 85 -2.84 13.28 12.99
N THR A 86 -2.53 12.56 11.95
CA THR A 86 -1.32 11.72 11.92
C THR A 86 -0.03 12.54 11.83
N SER A 87 0.02 13.56 10.96
CA SER A 87 1.21 14.40 10.84
C SER A 87 1.48 15.25 12.09
N GLY A 88 0.42 15.78 12.72
CA GLY A 88 0.54 16.59 13.93
C GLY A 88 1.04 15.82 15.17
N HIS A 89 0.93 14.50 15.16
CA HIS A 89 1.30 13.64 16.29
C HIS A 89 2.46 12.68 16.00
N GLY A 90 3.17 12.87 14.88
CA GLY A 90 4.29 12.01 14.52
C GLY A 90 3.89 10.55 14.30
N LEU A 91 2.72 10.33 13.68
CA LEU A 91 2.21 9.01 13.37
C LEU A 91 2.47 8.64 11.92
N VAL A 92 2.63 7.35 11.70
CA VAL A 92 2.70 6.72 10.38
C VAL A 92 1.59 5.71 10.26
N TRP A 93 1.13 5.45 9.03
CA TRP A 93 0.02 4.55 8.82
C TRP A 93 0.15 3.80 7.51
N TYR A 94 -0.53 2.67 7.44
CA TYR A 94 -0.63 1.91 6.21
C TYR A 94 -1.97 1.15 6.20
N PHE A 95 -2.54 0.97 5.00
CA PHE A 95 -3.79 0.24 4.81
C PHE A 95 -3.52 -1.07 4.09
N ASP A 96 -3.96 -2.19 4.66
CA ASP A 96 -3.72 -3.52 4.10
C ASP A 96 -4.81 -4.01 3.14
N GLY A 97 -5.75 -3.12 2.80
CA GLY A 97 -6.94 -3.42 2.01
C GLY A 97 -8.19 -3.69 2.86
N SER A 98 -8.03 -3.88 4.17
CA SER A 98 -9.12 -4.16 5.10
C SER A 98 -9.01 -3.35 6.39
N VAL A 99 -7.81 -3.19 6.92
CA VAL A 99 -7.51 -2.54 8.20
C VAL A 99 -6.55 -1.38 7.99
N LEU A 100 -6.84 -0.24 8.60
CA LEU A 100 -5.94 0.90 8.67
C LEU A 100 -5.06 0.76 9.92
N HIS A 101 -3.79 0.48 9.72
CA HIS A 101 -2.80 0.36 10.80
C HIS A 101 -2.17 1.71 11.06
N VAL A 102 -2.16 2.15 12.32
CA VAL A 102 -1.55 3.41 12.76
C VAL A 102 -0.51 3.13 13.83
N ASN A 103 0.69 3.60 13.60
CA ASN A 103 1.85 3.39 14.45
C ASN A 103 2.53 4.72 14.79
N SER A 104 3.32 4.76 15.86
CA SER A 104 4.25 5.86 16.08
C SER A 104 5.36 5.85 15.03
N ALA A 105 5.81 7.02 14.59
CA ALA A 105 6.96 7.11 13.69
C ALA A 105 8.24 6.53 14.29
N SER A 106 8.33 6.47 15.62
CA SER A 106 9.45 5.82 16.33
C SER A 106 9.53 4.31 16.13
N GLU A 107 8.44 3.67 15.69
CA GLU A 107 8.39 2.25 15.38
C GLU A 107 8.88 1.90 13.98
N LEU A 108 9.16 2.91 13.14
CA LEU A 108 9.72 2.66 11.82
C LEU A 108 11.05 1.93 11.92
N ARG A 109 11.16 0.86 11.16
CA ARG A 109 12.38 0.05 11.10
C ARG A 109 12.65 -0.44 9.69
N THR A 110 13.87 -0.92 9.49
CA THR A 110 14.29 -1.57 8.25
C THR A 110 14.68 -3.01 8.56
N GLU A 111 14.16 -3.94 7.78
CA GLU A 111 14.53 -5.34 7.86
C GLU A 111 15.11 -5.83 6.53
N VAL A 112 16.08 -6.73 6.60
CA VAL A 112 16.62 -7.43 5.45
C VAL A 112 15.97 -8.80 5.40
N ILE A 113 15.45 -9.16 4.23
CA ILE A 113 14.72 -10.41 3.99
C ILE A 113 15.44 -11.19 2.88
N ASP A 114 15.72 -12.44 3.13
CA ASP A 114 16.23 -13.37 2.14
C ASP A 114 15.08 -13.86 1.24
N LEU A 115 15.26 -13.72 -0.06
CA LEU A 115 14.28 -14.10 -1.07
C LEU A 115 14.34 -15.59 -1.44
N GLY A 116 15.40 -16.27 -1.04
CA GLY A 116 15.62 -17.66 -1.43
C GLY A 116 15.66 -17.83 -2.96
N ARG A 117 14.59 -18.46 -3.51
CA ARG A 117 14.48 -18.71 -4.96
C ARG A 117 13.76 -17.63 -5.76
N ILE A 118 13.25 -16.60 -5.10
CA ILE A 118 12.53 -15.53 -5.79
C ILE A 118 13.55 -14.56 -6.41
N LEU A 119 13.37 -14.23 -7.69
CA LEU A 119 14.23 -13.24 -8.33
C LEU A 119 13.94 -11.84 -7.79
N PRO A 120 14.95 -11.10 -7.32
CA PRO A 120 14.79 -9.75 -6.77
C PRO A 120 14.09 -8.78 -7.73
N THR A 121 14.34 -8.92 -9.03
CA THR A 121 13.73 -8.08 -10.09
C THR A 121 12.21 -8.19 -10.16
N ASP A 122 11.66 -9.34 -9.76
CA ASP A 122 10.22 -9.59 -9.83
C ASP A 122 9.46 -9.17 -8.57
N VAL A 123 10.17 -9.08 -7.45
CA VAL A 123 9.54 -8.86 -6.13
C VAL A 123 8.80 -7.55 -6.08
N VAL A 124 9.45 -6.43 -6.39
CA VAL A 124 8.84 -5.10 -6.30
C VAL A 124 7.65 -5.00 -7.25
N SER A 125 7.81 -5.49 -8.49
CA SER A 125 6.73 -5.51 -9.49
C SER A 125 5.52 -6.33 -9.01
N LYS A 126 5.74 -7.50 -8.44
CA LYS A 126 4.66 -8.35 -7.91
C LYS A 126 3.97 -7.72 -6.70
N LEU A 127 4.73 -7.17 -5.76
CA LEU A 127 4.17 -6.47 -4.60
C LEU A 127 3.36 -5.24 -5.02
N THR A 128 3.81 -4.51 -6.05
CA THR A 128 3.06 -3.37 -6.62
C THR A 128 1.75 -3.85 -7.27
N LYS A 129 1.78 -4.92 -8.07
CA LYS A 129 0.57 -5.50 -8.69
C LYS A 129 -0.43 -6.01 -7.66
N LEU A 130 0.04 -6.47 -6.50
CA LEU A 130 -0.79 -6.88 -5.37
C LEU A 130 -1.30 -5.70 -4.53
N GLY A 131 -0.89 -4.46 -4.83
CA GLY A 131 -1.23 -3.28 -4.05
C GLY A 131 -0.52 -3.20 -2.69
N ILE A 132 0.51 -4.01 -2.46
CA ILE A 132 1.24 -4.07 -1.18
C ILE A 132 2.38 -3.04 -1.13
N ALA A 133 3.06 -2.81 -2.26
CA ALA A 133 4.13 -1.82 -2.30
C ALA A 133 3.59 -0.41 -2.05
N ASP A 134 4.08 0.23 -0.99
CA ASP A 134 3.71 1.59 -0.61
C ASP A 134 4.88 2.54 -0.87
N PRO A 135 4.71 3.61 -1.67
CA PRO A 135 5.77 4.56 -1.96
C PRO A 135 6.38 5.24 -0.72
N ARG A 136 5.62 5.33 0.37
CA ARG A 136 6.09 5.87 1.65
C ARG A 136 7.10 4.95 2.34
N TYR A 137 7.07 3.66 2.02
CA TYR A 137 7.85 2.60 2.66
C TYR A 137 8.72 1.87 1.63
N PRO A 138 9.96 2.33 1.42
CA PRO A 138 10.79 1.82 0.34
C PRO A 138 11.17 0.36 0.51
N ILE A 139 11.04 -0.38 -0.59
CA ILE A 139 11.57 -1.73 -0.76
C ILE A 139 12.76 -1.61 -1.72
N ARG A 140 13.96 -1.96 -1.27
CA ARG A 140 15.18 -1.91 -2.05
C ARG A 140 15.70 -3.29 -2.32
N THR A 141 16.10 -3.52 -3.58
CA THR A 141 16.71 -4.75 -4.02
C THR A 141 18.17 -4.51 -4.41
N THR A 142 19.05 -5.45 -4.09
CA THR A 142 20.43 -5.43 -4.59
C THR A 142 20.57 -6.53 -5.63
N PRO A 143 20.88 -6.22 -6.89
CA PRO A 143 21.05 -7.23 -7.93
C PRO A 143 22.09 -8.27 -7.52
N GLY A 144 21.77 -9.54 -7.71
CA GLY A 144 22.66 -10.68 -7.41
C GLY A 144 22.78 -11.07 -5.94
N SER A 145 22.22 -10.30 -4.99
CA SER A 145 22.36 -10.63 -3.57
C SER A 145 21.32 -11.64 -3.05
N GLY A 146 20.20 -11.82 -3.75
CA GLY A 146 19.06 -12.60 -3.23
C GLY A 146 18.38 -11.97 -2.01
N LEU A 147 18.78 -10.75 -1.65
CA LEU A 147 18.27 -10.04 -0.49
C LEU A 147 17.45 -8.81 -0.90
N ILE A 148 16.46 -8.48 -0.07
CA ILE A 148 15.77 -7.18 -0.13
C ILE A 148 15.81 -6.52 1.23
N SER A 149 15.79 -5.19 1.22
CA SER A 149 15.60 -4.39 2.42
C SER A 149 14.21 -3.72 2.35
N VAL A 150 13.43 -3.85 3.42
CA VAL A 150 12.09 -3.31 3.55
C VAL A 150 12.07 -2.36 4.73
N SER A 151 11.68 -1.10 4.48
CA SER A 151 11.52 -0.10 5.53
C SER A 151 10.04 0.20 5.72
N GLY A 152 9.60 0.37 6.98
CA GLY A 152 8.20 0.70 7.27
C GLY A 152 7.80 0.40 8.71
N PRO A 153 6.51 0.60 9.04
CA PRO A 153 5.98 0.20 10.34
C PRO A 153 5.92 -1.33 10.45
N PRO A 154 5.98 -1.88 11.68
CA PRO A 154 6.03 -3.34 11.91
C PRO A 154 4.98 -4.14 11.16
N PRO A 155 3.68 -3.76 11.16
CA PRO A 155 2.66 -4.54 10.45
C PRO A 155 2.85 -4.55 8.93
N TYR A 156 3.39 -3.48 8.34
CA TYR A 156 3.73 -3.46 6.91
C TYR A 156 4.84 -4.46 6.57
N ILE A 157 5.92 -4.48 7.36
CA ILE A 157 7.03 -5.41 7.16
C ILE A 157 6.56 -6.86 7.30
N VAL A 158 5.69 -7.13 8.26
CA VAL A 158 5.08 -8.47 8.45
C VAL A 158 4.27 -8.88 7.22
N LEU A 159 3.45 -7.98 6.66
CA LEU A 159 2.68 -8.28 5.44
C LEU A 159 3.58 -8.58 4.25
N VAL A 160 4.59 -7.75 4.01
CA VAL A 160 5.57 -7.98 2.92
C VAL A 160 6.24 -9.34 3.10
N ARG A 161 6.71 -9.67 4.31
CA ARG A 161 7.37 -10.96 4.60
C ARG A 161 6.43 -12.14 4.34
N GLN A 162 5.19 -12.08 4.83
CA GLN A 162 4.19 -13.14 4.61
C GLN A 162 3.91 -13.35 3.12
N THR A 163 3.80 -12.26 2.37
CA THR A 163 3.59 -12.31 0.92
C THR A 163 4.78 -12.96 0.22
N LEU A 164 6.01 -12.61 0.59
CA LEU A 164 7.21 -13.22 0.02
C LEU A 164 7.28 -14.73 0.32
N ILE A 165 6.94 -15.15 1.53
CA ILE A 165 6.86 -16.57 1.89
C ILE A 165 5.82 -17.28 1.01
N ALA A 166 4.65 -16.68 0.80
CA ALA A 166 3.62 -17.25 -0.07
C ALA A 166 4.09 -17.36 -1.52
N MET A 167 4.78 -16.34 -2.03
CA MET A 167 5.36 -16.34 -3.38
C MET A 167 6.45 -17.41 -3.53
N ALA A 168 7.31 -17.60 -2.52
CA ALA A 168 8.36 -18.62 -2.53
C ALA A 168 7.80 -20.05 -2.66
N ARG A 169 6.65 -20.32 -2.04
CA ARG A 169 5.97 -21.62 -2.13
C ARG A 169 5.40 -21.90 -3.52
N GLN A 170 5.12 -20.87 -4.31
CA GLN A 170 4.58 -21.00 -5.67
C GLN A 170 5.67 -21.20 -6.73
N VAL A 171 6.95 -21.00 -6.38
CA VAL A 171 8.07 -21.32 -7.29
C VAL A 171 8.14 -22.84 -7.40
N PRO A 172 7.96 -23.45 -8.59
CA PRO A 172 8.05 -24.89 -8.76
C PRO A 172 9.39 -25.38 -8.21
N GLN A 173 9.35 -26.39 -7.36
CA GLN A 173 10.56 -27.13 -7.03
C GLN A 173 10.98 -27.77 -8.35
N GLY A 174 12.08 -27.29 -8.94
CA GLY A 174 12.62 -27.87 -10.17
C GLY A 174 12.63 -29.38 -10.01
N GLU A 175 12.05 -30.09 -10.99
CA GLU A 175 12.14 -31.53 -11.04
C GLU A 175 13.59 -31.92 -10.80
N ASP A 176 13.78 -32.76 -9.79
CA ASP A 176 15.05 -33.42 -9.52
C ASP A 176 15.39 -34.17 -10.79
N THR A 177 16.21 -33.55 -11.63
CA THR A 177 16.68 -34.15 -12.89
C THR A 177 17.66 -35.24 -12.50
N ARG A 178 17.13 -36.33 -11.89
CA ARG A 178 17.86 -37.57 -11.75
C ARG A 178 18.15 -38.04 -13.16
N VAL A 179 19.38 -37.82 -13.58
CA VAL A 179 19.94 -38.42 -14.80
C VAL A 179 19.74 -39.92 -14.64
N ARG A 180 18.73 -40.49 -15.33
CA ARG A 180 18.58 -41.92 -15.46
C ARG A 180 19.69 -42.38 -16.42
N VAL A 181 20.79 -42.85 -15.84
CA VAL A 181 21.84 -43.52 -16.61
C VAL A 181 21.30 -44.88 -17.05
N PHE A 182 20.83 -44.96 -18.29
CA PHE A 182 20.53 -46.24 -18.93
C PHE A 182 21.87 -46.92 -19.24
N ARG A 183 22.29 -47.88 -18.43
CA ARG A 183 23.34 -48.82 -18.80
C ARG A 183 22.76 -49.77 -19.82
N GLY A 184 23.13 -49.60 -21.10
CA GLY A 184 22.84 -50.56 -22.14
C GLY A 184 23.57 -51.88 -21.80
N SER A 185 22.82 -52.98 -21.67
CA SER A 185 23.35 -54.31 -21.58
C SER A 185 23.74 -54.74 -23.02
N SER A 186 25.02 -54.86 -23.30
CA SER A 186 25.49 -55.53 -24.50
C SER A 186 25.43 -57.05 -24.24
N GLY A 187 24.50 -57.72 -24.93
CA GLY A 187 24.50 -59.15 -25.12
C GLY A 187 25.09 -59.51 -26.47
#